data_a00f4f7bb5286a5898f68c8284126010
#
_entry.id   a00f4f7bb5286a5898f68c8284126010
#
_cell.length_a   1.000
_cell.length_b   1.000
_cell.length_c   1.000
_cell.angle_alpha   90.00
_cell.angle_beta   90.00
_cell.angle_gamma   90.00
#
_symmetry.space_group_name_H-M   'P 1'
#
loop_
_entity.id
_entity.type
_entity.pdbx_description
1 polymer ?
#
loop_
_entity_poly.entity_id
_entity_poly.type
_entity_poly.pdbx_seq_one_letter_code
_entity_poly.pdbx_strand_id
1 'polypeptide(L)'
;MAINWNELDKAIDIDSLINEEAENPGGGDYGDFPEVPNGTYDVEVNKMEIGKSKAGNPMAVIWFKVLAGEYKGSLIFMYQVLTMRFHFGKVNKILRAMESGIPDDNIKIMPLKDYNNLMLDIFEAVEGKLEYGLKYGEDSKGYNTFEITDVYEV
;
A
#
# COMPACT_ATOMS: atom_id res chain seq x y z
N MET A 1 2.90 -22.80 -8.41
CA MET A 1 3.97 -22.29 -9.28
C MET A 1 4.83 -21.32 -8.50
N ALA A 2 6.12 -21.57 -8.45
CA ALA A 2 7.04 -20.67 -7.76
C ALA A 2 7.29 -19.43 -8.60
N ILE A 3 7.11 -18.25 -8.00
CA ILE A 3 7.42 -17.00 -8.67
C ILE A 3 8.87 -16.63 -8.34
N ASN A 4 9.66 -16.42 -9.36
CA ASN A 4 11.00 -15.86 -9.18
C ASN A 4 10.85 -14.32 -9.18
N TRP A 5 10.81 -13.75 -8.00
CA TRP A 5 10.59 -12.32 -7.83
C TRP A 5 11.67 -11.47 -8.50
N ASN A 6 12.92 -11.96 -8.53
CA ASN A 6 14.00 -11.23 -9.19
C ASN A 6 13.82 -11.18 -10.70
N GLU A 7 13.43 -12.30 -11.32
CA GLU A 7 13.15 -12.33 -12.74
C GLU A 7 11.92 -11.51 -13.11
N LEU A 8 10.89 -11.60 -12.29
CA LEU A 8 9.67 -10.83 -12.50
C LEU A 8 9.95 -9.33 -12.44
N ASP A 9 10.71 -8.89 -11.45
CA ASP A 9 11.09 -7.50 -11.30
C ASP A 9 11.90 -7.01 -12.51
N LYS A 10 12.81 -7.82 -13.02
CA LYS A 10 13.59 -7.48 -14.21
C LYS A 10 12.72 -7.43 -15.46
N ALA A 11 11.76 -8.35 -15.57
CA ALA A 11 10.89 -8.45 -16.75
C ALA A 11 9.98 -7.24 -16.90
N ILE A 12 9.49 -6.69 -15.81
CA ILE A 12 8.57 -5.56 -15.83
C ILE A 12 9.23 -4.23 -15.48
N ASP A 13 10.52 -4.26 -15.09
CA ASP A 13 11.27 -3.08 -14.67
C ASP A 13 10.47 -2.23 -13.67
N ILE A 14 10.08 -2.86 -12.59
CA ILE A 14 9.21 -2.23 -11.59
C ILE A 14 9.84 -0.97 -10.98
N ASP A 15 11.17 -0.89 -10.92
CA ASP A 15 11.87 0.29 -10.44
C ASP A 15 11.62 1.50 -11.32
N SER A 16 11.63 1.31 -12.64
CA SER A 16 11.33 2.39 -13.58
C SER A 16 9.89 2.85 -13.44
N LEU A 17 8.95 1.93 -13.27
CA LEU A 17 7.54 2.28 -13.08
C LEU A 17 7.33 3.10 -11.81
N ILE A 18 7.99 2.69 -10.73
CA ILE A 18 7.93 3.42 -9.46
C ILE A 18 8.57 4.80 -9.61
N ASN A 19 9.68 4.89 -10.34
CA ASN A 19 10.36 6.15 -10.57
C ASN A 19 9.53 7.10 -11.42
N GLU A 20 8.93 6.61 -12.48
CA GLU A 20 8.06 7.42 -13.34
C GLU A 20 6.93 8.03 -12.52
N GLU A 21 6.35 7.22 -11.65
CA GLU A 21 5.27 7.68 -10.79
C GLU A 21 5.77 8.72 -9.76
N ALA A 22 6.95 8.49 -9.17
CA ALA A 22 7.54 9.41 -8.21
C ALA A 22 7.95 10.74 -8.84
N GLU A 23 8.47 10.71 -10.08
CA GLU A 23 8.88 11.91 -10.83
C GLU A 23 7.70 12.67 -11.42
N ASN A 24 6.62 11.97 -11.75
CA ASN A 24 5.42 12.55 -12.33
C ASN A 24 4.18 12.12 -11.53
N PRO A 25 4.02 12.58 -10.29
CA PRO A 25 2.83 12.26 -9.52
C PRO A 25 1.58 12.71 -10.27
N GLY A 26 0.66 11.79 -10.50
CA GLY A 26 -0.54 12.08 -11.29
C GLY A 26 -0.31 12.09 -12.79
N GLY A 27 0.93 11.80 -13.25
CA GLY A 27 1.23 11.61 -14.67
C GLY A 27 1.02 10.16 -15.10
N GLY A 28 1.36 9.86 -16.34
CA GLY A 28 1.25 8.52 -16.89
C GLY A 28 -0.18 8.01 -16.89
N ASP A 29 -0.36 6.73 -16.55
CA ASP A 29 -1.67 6.06 -16.58
C ASP A 29 -2.66 6.61 -15.57
N TYR A 30 -2.18 7.36 -14.58
CA TYR A 30 -3.01 7.94 -13.52
C TYR A 30 -3.15 9.46 -13.66
N GLY A 31 -2.67 10.03 -14.77
CA GLY A 31 -2.52 11.47 -14.96
C GLY A 31 -3.81 12.27 -14.93
N ASP A 32 -4.95 11.62 -15.11
CA ASP A 32 -6.24 12.31 -15.14
C ASP A 32 -6.81 12.58 -13.76
N PHE A 33 -6.20 12.03 -12.70
CA PHE A 33 -6.67 12.21 -11.34
C PHE A 33 -5.85 13.26 -10.61
N PRO A 34 -6.50 14.20 -9.91
CA PRO A 34 -5.77 15.18 -9.11
C PRO A 34 -5.03 14.50 -7.97
N GLU A 35 -3.92 15.10 -7.56
CA GLU A 35 -3.22 14.67 -6.37
C GLU A 35 -4.13 14.86 -5.16
N VAL A 36 -4.21 13.83 -4.30
CA VAL A 36 -5.05 13.88 -3.11
C VAL A 36 -4.31 14.62 -1.99
N PRO A 37 -4.86 15.73 -1.47
CA PRO A 37 -4.22 16.44 -0.36
C PRO A 37 -4.37 15.68 0.95
N ASN A 38 -3.58 16.10 1.95
CA ASN A 38 -3.69 15.56 3.30
C ASN A 38 -5.11 15.72 3.84
N GLY A 39 -5.59 14.71 4.53
CA GLY A 39 -6.93 14.70 5.09
C GLY A 39 -7.39 13.30 5.45
N THR A 40 -8.65 13.18 5.84
CA THR A 40 -9.25 11.89 6.14
C THR A 40 -10.26 11.54 5.05
N TYR A 41 -10.16 10.33 4.53
CA TYR A 41 -10.94 9.88 3.38
C TYR A 41 -11.56 8.52 3.64
N ASP A 42 -12.73 8.29 3.06
CA ASP A 42 -13.28 6.94 2.97
C ASP A 42 -12.65 6.26 1.76
N VAL A 43 -12.05 5.11 2.00
CA VAL A 43 -11.26 4.40 0.99
C VAL A 43 -11.53 2.90 1.01
N GLU A 44 -11.21 2.24 -0.10
CA GLU A 44 -11.07 0.80 -0.16
C GLU A 44 -9.65 0.45 -0.57
N VAL A 45 -9.19 -0.74 -0.22
CA VAL A 45 -7.87 -1.20 -0.67
C VAL A 45 -7.99 -1.64 -2.13
N ASN A 46 -7.15 -1.07 -2.98
CA ASN A 46 -7.16 -1.35 -4.41
C ASN A 46 -6.04 -2.29 -4.84
N LYS A 47 -4.95 -2.32 -4.09
CA LYS A 47 -3.79 -3.17 -4.38
C LYS A 47 -2.94 -3.34 -3.13
N MET A 48 -2.43 -4.55 -2.92
CA MET A 48 -1.46 -4.85 -1.85
C MET A 48 -0.47 -5.90 -2.35
N GLU A 49 0.81 -5.56 -2.30
CA GLU A 49 1.87 -6.51 -2.68
C GLU A 49 3.23 -6.01 -2.22
N ILE A 50 4.24 -6.87 -2.30
CA ILE A 50 5.62 -6.48 -2.14
C ILE A 50 6.19 -6.17 -3.53
N GLY A 51 6.77 -5.00 -3.67
CA GLY A 51 7.49 -4.59 -4.85
C GLY A 51 8.95 -4.32 -4.53
N LYS A 52 9.60 -3.58 -5.41
CA LYS A 52 11.01 -3.25 -5.29
C LYS A 52 11.18 -1.75 -5.48
N SER A 53 11.95 -1.12 -4.59
CA SER A 53 12.23 0.31 -4.68
C SER A 53 13.27 0.63 -5.76
N LYS A 54 13.43 1.91 -6.05
CA LYS A 54 14.45 2.42 -6.98
C LYS A 54 15.84 1.92 -6.66
N ALA A 55 16.17 1.86 -5.37
CA ALA A 55 17.48 1.40 -4.90
C ALA A 55 17.61 -0.13 -4.88
N GLY A 56 16.59 -0.86 -5.29
CA GLY A 56 16.60 -2.31 -5.30
C GLY A 56 16.16 -2.97 -3.99
N ASN A 57 15.59 -2.20 -3.08
CA ASN A 57 15.13 -2.71 -1.79
C ASN A 57 13.69 -3.20 -1.85
N PRO A 58 13.33 -4.22 -1.05
CA PRO A 58 11.94 -4.62 -0.95
C PRO A 58 11.08 -3.48 -0.40
N MET A 59 9.84 -3.42 -0.87
CA MET A 59 8.94 -2.31 -0.54
C MET A 59 7.51 -2.80 -0.48
N ALA A 60 6.80 -2.46 0.59
CA ALA A 60 5.37 -2.71 0.68
C ALA A 60 4.63 -1.67 -0.16
N VAL A 61 3.72 -2.15 -1.00
CA VAL A 61 2.88 -1.32 -1.87
C VAL A 61 1.43 -1.53 -1.49
N ILE A 62 0.76 -0.47 -1.08
CA ILE A 62 -0.67 -0.50 -0.77
C ILE A 62 -1.32 0.70 -1.47
N TRP A 63 -2.30 0.44 -2.30
CA TRP A 63 -3.07 1.49 -2.97
C TRP A 63 -4.47 1.56 -2.37
N PHE A 64 -4.89 2.77 -2.03
CA PHE A 64 -6.21 3.06 -1.49
C PHE A 64 -6.99 3.88 -2.51
N LYS A 65 -8.20 3.48 -2.81
CA LYS A 65 -9.08 4.22 -3.71
C LYS A 65 -10.07 5.03 -2.90
N VAL A 66 -10.14 6.33 -3.16
CA VAL A 66 -11.08 7.24 -2.47
C VAL A 66 -12.49 6.98 -2.98
N LEU A 67 -13.44 6.82 -2.05
CA LEU A 67 -14.80 6.38 -2.35
C LEU A 67 -15.82 7.49 -2.33
N ALA A 68 -15.51 8.64 -1.76
CA ALA A 68 -16.48 9.72 -1.61
C ALA A 68 -15.81 11.10 -1.65
N GLY A 69 -16.60 12.14 -1.87
CA GLY A 69 -16.13 13.50 -1.83
C GLY A 69 -15.52 13.97 -3.14
N GLU A 70 -14.78 15.09 -3.04
CA GLU A 70 -14.17 15.75 -4.19
C GLU A 70 -13.17 14.86 -4.94
N TYR A 71 -12.46 14.01 -4.21
CA TYR A 71 -11.41 13.16 -4.78
C TYR A 71 -11.86 11.73 -5.07
N LYS A 72 -13.17 11.49 -5.10
CA LYS A 72 -13.74 10.17 -5.41
C LYS A 72 -13.12 9.59 -6.68
N GLY A 73 -12.65 8.35 -6.59
CA GLY A 73 -12.01 7.64 -7.70
C GLY A 73 -10.50 7.81 -7.77
N SER A 74 -9.94 8.79 -7.04
CA SER A 74 -8.49 9.00 -6.98
C SER A 74 -7.83 7.93 -6.12
N LEU A 75 -6.54 7.67 -6.39
CA LEU A 75 -5.76 6.70 -5.63
C LEU A 75 -4.80 7.41 -4.68
N ILE A 76 -4.66 6.85 -3.49
CA ILE A 76 -3.63 7.23 -2.52
C ILE A 76 -2.63 6.08 -2.48
N PHE A 77 -1.37 6.37 -2.75
CA PHE A 77 -0.31 5.37 -2.86
C PHE A 77 0.52 5.34 -1.58
N MET A 78 0.63 4.17 -0.99
CA MET A 78 1.54 3.95 0.13
C MET A 78 2.69 3.06 -0.33
N TYR A 79 3.90 3.58 -0.26
CA TYR A 79 5.13 2.87 -0.55
C TYR A 79 6.03 2.90 0.68
N GLN A 80 6.29 1.76 1.27
CA GLN A 80 7.14 1.66 2.45
C GLN A 80 8.29 0.69 2.21
N VAL A 81 9.51 1.23 2.12
CA VAL A 81 10.72 0.40 2.01
C VAL A 81 10.83 -0.48 3.26
N LEU A 82 11.24 -1.74 3.07
CA LEU A 82 11.30 -2.75 4.11
C LEU A 82 12.74 -3.22 4.31
N THR A 83 13.59 -2.35 4.86
CA THR A 83 15.00 -2.66 5.12
C THR A 83 15.36 -2.68 6.60
N MET A 84 14.45 -2.22 7.45
CA MET A 84 14.68 -2.14 8.89
C MET A 84 13.44 -2.65 9.64
N ARG A 85 13.66 -3.10 10.88
CA ARG A 85 12.60 -3.63 11.72
C ARG A 85 11.40 -2.69 11.86
N PHE A 86 11.66 -1.40 12.10
CA PHE A 86 10.57 -0.46 12.30
C PHE A 86 9.77 -0.18 11.03
N HIS A 87 10.34 -0.42 9.84
CA HIS A 87 9.59 -0.33 8.59
C HIS A 87 8.48 -1.38 8.55
N PHE A 88 8.80 -2.62 8.93
CA PHE A 88 7.81 -3.68 9.06
C PHE A 88 6.77 -3.33 10.13
N GLY A 89 7.20 -2.71 11.22
CA GLY A 89 6.29 -2.28 12.28
C GLY A 89 5.23 -1.31 11.78
N LYS A 90 5.62 -0.37 10.93
CA LYS A 90 4.68 0.59 10.32
C LYS A 90 3.64 -0.12 9.44
N VAL A 91 4.09 -1.02 8.59
CA VAL A 91 3.20 -1.77 7.70
C VAL A 91 2.31 -2.71 8.49
N ASN A 92 2.87 -3.45 9.44
CA ASN A 92 2.10 -4.39 10.26
C ASN A 92 0.99 -3.69 11.05
N LYS A 93 1.23 -2.49 11.53
CA LYS A 93 0.22 -1.70 12.21
C LYS A 93 -0.99 -1.45 11.33
N ILE A 94 -0.75 -1.10 10.07
CA ILE A 94 -1.81 -0.88 9.08
C ILE A 94 -2.52 -2.19 8.75
N LEU A 95 -1.76 -3.26 8.53
CA LEU A 95 -2.33 -4.57 8.22
C LEU A 95 -3.24 -5.08 9.34
N ARG A 96 -2.83 -4.89 10.59
CA ARG A 96 -3.66 -5.27 11.75
C ARG A 96 -4.92 -4.42 11.85
N ALA A 97 -4.81 -3.14 11.53
CA ALA A 97 -5.96 -2.23 11.57
C ALA A 97 -7.00 -2.54 10.50
N MET A 98 -6.66 -3.29 9.47
CA MET A 98 -7.59 -3.66 8.40
C MET A 98 -8.67 -4.67 8.80
N GLU A 99 -8.52 -5.30 9.96
CA GLU A 99 -9.51 -6.26 10.49
C GLU A 99 -9.88 -7.35 9.48
N SER A 100 -8.86 -7.93 8.86
CA SER A 100 -9.02 -8.96 7.83
C SER A 100 -9.54 -10.32 8.35
N GLY A 101 -9.50 -10.51 9.65
CA GLY A 101 -9.78 -11.81 10.25
C GLY A 101 -8.53 -12.65 10.48
N ILE A 102 -7.41 -12.29 9.91
CA ILE A 102 -6.13 -12.95 10.16
C ILE A 102 -5.65 -12.51 11.56
N PRO A 103 -5.31 -13.47 12.46
CA PRO A 103 -4.86 -13.10 13.80
C PRO A 103 -3.66 -12.16 13.79
N ASP A 104 -3.66 -11.18 14.68
CA ASP A 104 -2.57 -10.22 14.79
C ASP A 104 -1.20 -10.87 15.00
N ASP A 105 -1.17 -12.00 15.71
CA ASP A 105 0.06 -12.76 15.94
C ASP A 105 0.66 -13.33 14.65
N ASN A 106 -0.12 -13.47 13.61
CA ASN A 106 0.32 -13.95 12.31
C ASN A 106 0.81 -12.80 11.41
N ILE A 107 0.53 -11.56 11.79
CA ILE A 107 0.99 -10.36 11.06
C ILE A 107 2.30 -9.93 11.69
N LYS A 108 3.40 -10.41 11.13
CA LYS A 108 4.74 -10.23 11.69
C LYS A 108 5.79 -10.28 10.57
N ILE A 109 7.03 -9.94 10.92
CA ILE A 109 8.15 -10.04 9.99
C ILE A 109 8.37 -11.51 9.63
N MET A 110 8.50 -11.79 8.34
CA MET A 110 8.77 -13.13 7.83
C MET A 110 9.51 -13.02 6.50
N PRO A 111 10.02 -14.11 5.94
CA PRO A 111 10.64 -14.05 4.60
C PRO A 111 9.72 -13.34 3.61
N LEU A 112 10.32 -12.57 2.69
CA LEU A 112 9.55 -11.65 1.84
C LEU A 112 8.48 -12.34 0.99
N LYS A 113 8.77 -13.52 0.48
CA LYS A 113 7.78 -14.29 -0.27
C LYS A 113 6.55 -14.60 0.60
N ASP A 114 6.79 -15.02 1.84
CA ASP A 114 5.73 -15.32 2.80
C ASP A 114 4.99 -14.05 3.21
N TYR A 115 5.71 -12.96 3.39
CA TYR A 115 5.13 -11.66 3.73
C TYR A 115 4.25 -11.15 2.60
N ASN A 116 4.69 -11.32 1.35
CA ASN A 116 3.87 -10.99 0.18
C ASN A 116 2.59 -11.83 0.16
N ASN A 117 2.69 -13.12 0.44
CA ASN A 117 1.52 -13.99 0.51
C ASN A 117 0.56 -13.54 1.61
N LEU A 118 1.10 -13.12 2.76
CA LEU A 118 0.29 -12.57 3.84
C LEU A 118 -0.48 -11.32 3.37
N MET A 119 0.18 -10.41 2.68
CA MET A 119 -0.46 -9.20 2.16
C MET A 119 -1.55 -9.54 1.14
N LEU A 120 -1.30 -10.52 0.26
CA LEU A 120 -2.29 -10.97 -0.72
C LEU A 120 -3.48 -11.63 -0.03
N ASP A 121 -3.25 -12.41 1.01
CA ASP A 121 -4.33 -13.06 1.79
C ASP A 121 -5.19 -12.00 2.50
N ILE A 122 -4.56 -10.98 3.06
CA ILE A 122 -5.30 -9.87 3.68
C ILE A 122 -6.13 -9.14 2.64
N PHE A 123 -5.55 -8.84 1.49
CA PHE A 123 -6.26 -8.17 0.41
C PHE A 123 -7.49 -8.98 -0.04
N GLU A 124 -7.32 -10.27 -0.26
CA GLU A 124 -8.43 -11.15 -0.64
C GLU A 124 -9.54 -11.17 0.41
N ALA A 125 -9.15 -11.12 1.69
CA ALA A 125 -10.11 -11.14 2.79
C ALA A 125 -10.92 -9.84 2.88
N VAL A 126 -10.36 -8.69 2.50
CA VAL A 126 -11.01 -7.39 2.67
C VAL A 126 -11.58 -6.80 1.38
N GLU A 127 -11.09 -7.22 0.21
CA GLU A 127 -11.55 -6.69 -1.07
C GLU A 127 -13.05 -6.90 -1.25
N GLY A 128 -13.75 -5.80 -1.50
CA GLY A 128 -15.19 -5.84 -1.72
C GLY A 128 -16.02 -6.11 -0.45
N LYS A 129 -15.38 -6.25 0.70
CA LYS A 129 -16.03 -6.57 1.98
C LYS A 129 -15.89 -5.48 3.02
N LEU A 130 -14.77 -4.78 3.03
CA LEU A 130 -14.48 -3.73 4.00
C LEU A 130 -14.04 -2.44 3.32
N GLU A 131 -14.44 -1.33 3.92
CA GLU A 131 -13.99 0.01 3.57
C GLU A 131 -13.38 0.65 4.82
N TYR A 132 -12.60 1.70 4.64
CA TYR A 132 -11.83 2.27 5.74
C TYR A 132 -11.90 3.78 5.75
N GLY A 133 -11.86 4.36 6.96
CA GLY A 133 -11.47 5.74 7.12
C GLY A 133 -9.93 5.77 7.16
N LEU A 134 -9.33 6.49 6.25
CA LEU A 134 -7.88 6.64 6.17
C LEU A 134 -7.47 8.08 6.44
N LYS A 135 -6.64 8.27 7.46
CA LYS A 135 -6.01 9.56 7.72
C LYS A 135 -4.68 9.59 6.94
N TYR A 136 -4.62 10.45 5.94
CA TYR A 136 -3.46 10.63 5.07
C TYR A 136 -2.82 11.97 5.40
N GLY A 137 -1.53 11.94 5.74
CA GLY A 137 -0.84 13.15 6.16
C GLY A 137 0.66 13.09 5.88
N GLU A 138 1.40 13.97 6.54
CA GLU A 138 2.85 14.03 6.47
C GLU A 138 3.43 14.17 7.87
N ASP A 139 4.60 13.59 8.08
CA ASP A 139 5.33 13.79 9.33
C ASP A 139 6.18 15.06 9.26
N SER A 140 6.94 15.36 10.32
CA SER A 140 7.78 16.55 10.39
C SER A 140 8.89 16.60 9.36
N LYS A 141 9.20 15.47 8.73
CA LYS A 141 10.25 15.35 7.70
C LYS A 141 9.69 15.35 6.28
N GLY A 142 8.36 15.48 6.12
CA GLY A 142 7.70 15.47 4.84
C GLY A 142 7.38 14.10 4.27
N TYR A 143 7.59 13.03 5.03
CA TYR A 143 7.19 11.69 4.61
C TYR A 143 5.70 11.47 4.84
N ASN A 144 5.04 10.84 3.89
CA ASN A 144 3.61 10.55 4.00
C ASN A 144 3.33 9.59 5.16
N THR A 145 2.25 9.87 5.88
CA THR A 145 1.76 9.01 6.96
C THR A 145 0.38 8.49 6.64
N PHE A 146 0.10 7.27 7.10
CA PHE A 146 -1.15 6.56 6.82
C PHE A 146 -1.66 5.95 8.11
N GLU A 147 -2.91 6.24 8.45
CA GLU A 147 -3.55 5.66 9.64
C GLU A 147 -4.99 5.28 9.31
N ILE A 148 -5.35 4.03 9.58
CA ILE A 148 -6.72 3.57 9.46
C ILE A 148 -7.44 3.97 10.74
N THR A 149 -8.44 4.84 10.62
CA THR A 149 -9.18 5.38 11.78
C THR A 149 -10.50 4.67 12.00
N ASP A 150 -11.07 4.10 10.95
CA ASP A 150 -12.37 3.44 11.00
C ASP A 150 -12.41 2.27 10.02
N VAL A 151 -13.25 1.28 10.33
CA VAL A 151 -13.49 0.13 9.46
C VAL A 151 -14.99 0.00 9.27
N TYR A 152 -15.42 -0.13 8.03
CA TYR A 152 -16.84 -0.23 7.67
C TYR A 152 -17.09 -1.51 6.89
N GLU A 153 -18.17 -2.20 7.20
CA GLU A 153 -18.64 -3.31 6.39
C GLU A 153 -19.40 -2.79 5.17
N VAL A 154 -19.13 -3.39 4.03
CA VAL A 154 -19.81 -3.04 2.78
C VAL A 154 -21.16 -3.74 2.69
#